data_329caafae94786696841c5a7de9610b9
#
_entry.id   329caafae94786696841c5a7de9610b9
#
_cell.length_a   1.000
_cell.length_b   1.000
_cell.length_c   1.000
_cell.angle_alpha   90.00
_cell.angle_beta   90.00
_cell.angle_gamma   90.00
#
_symmetry.space_group_name_H-M   'P 1'
#
loop_
_entity.id
_entity.type
_entity.pdbx_description
1 polymer ?
#
loop_
_entity_poly.entity_id
_entity_poly.type
_entity_poly.pdbx_seq_one_letter_code
_entity_poly.pdbx_strand_id
1 'polypeptide(L)'
;MSISGGRSGRSLRVAAALLLFAAVVLFFTVTSADPWTPAPPAPSAEAVAAGRDAYRQLRDAKGNKRGVPVTLGLAQLAGLSAVASHGLRPDRLAIAIQGPRVVVHASHRMRRLGRWLNVTMIAEGPSQGFPRTRLKVGLWDLPPLFSRWALQAGRWYLSRRVEVPPLDVMVRNF
;
A
#
# COMPACT_ATOMS: atom_id res chain seq x y z
N MET A 1 -42.60 26.05 35.70
CA MET A 1 -41.91 24.93 35.00
C MET A 1 -41.21 25.52 33.81
N SER A 2 -39.89 25.78 33.92
CA SER A 2 -39.12 26.47 32.88
C SER A 2 -38.25 25.44 32.16
N ILE A 3 -38.47 25.29 30.86
CA ILE A 3 -37.84 24.29 30.00
C ILE A 3 -36.46 24.82 29.58
N SER A 4 -35.40 24.27 30.16
CA SER A 4 -33.98 24.56 29.80
C SER A 4 -33.54 23.81 28.54
N GLY A 5 -34.25 23.98 27.40
CA GLY A 5 -33.99 23.25 26.15
C GLY A 5 -32.96 23.88 25.21
N GLY A 6 -32.34 25.01 25.52
CA GLY A 6 -31.58 25.78 24.52
C GLY A 6 -30.07 25.51 24.45
N ARG A 7 -29.45 24.89 25.44
CA ARG A 7 -27.97 24.73 25.51
C ARG A 7 -27.46 23.47 24.81
N SER A 8 -28.21 22.38 24.79
CA SER A 8 -27.75 21.12 24.20
C SER A 8 -27.66 21.14 22.66
N GLY A 9 -28.53 21.89 22.01
CA GLY A 9 -28.53 21.99 20.55
C GLY A 9 -27.37 22.80 19.95
N ARG A 10 -26.84 23.76 20.69
CA ARG A 10 -25.65 24.54 20.25
C ARG A 10 -24.36 23.72 20.38
N SER A 11 -24.16 23.02 21.49
CA SER A 11 -22.99 22.18 21.71
C SER A 11 -22.90 21.03 20.70
N LEU A 12 -24.02 20.40 20.31
CA LEU A 12 -24.09 19.38 19.33
C LEU A 12 -23.69 19.89 17.93
N ARG A 13 -24.16 21.09 17.55
CA ARG A 13 -23.80 21.71 16.25
C ARG A 13 -22.33 22.08 16.18
N VAL A 14 -21.76 22.61 17.27
CA VAL A 14 -20.32 22.92 17.35
C VAL A 14 -19.48 21.66 17.28
N ALA A 15 -19.85 20.58 17.98
CA ALA A 15 -19.16 19.31 17.92
C ALA A 15 -19.22 18.70 16.49
N ALA A 16 -20.38 18.74 15.85
CA ALA A 16 -20.53 18.28 14.48
C ALA A 16 -19.68 19.08 13.49
N ALA A 17 -19.62 20.41 13.64
CA ALA A 17 -18.78 21.27 12.80
C ALA A 17 -17.29 20.98 12.99
N LEU A 18 -16.83 20.76 14.23
CA LEU A 18 -15.45 20.40 14.53
C LEU A 18 -15.08 19.02 13.96
N LEU A 19 -15.96 18.03 14.07
CA LEU A 19 -15.76 16.71 13.48
C LEU A 19 -15.69 16.78 11.95
N LEU A 20 -16.56 17.57 11.34
CA LEU A 20 -16.53 17.77 9.88
C LEU A 20 -15.23 18.45 9.45
N PHE A 21 -14.82 19.51 10.16
CA PHE A 21 -13.56 20.20 9.90
C PHE A 21 -12.37 19.25 10.04
N ALA A 22 -12.30 18.47 11.13
CA ALA A 22 -11.25 17.47 11.33
C ALA A 22 -11.23 16.42 10.22
N ALA A 23 -12.39 15.94 9.78
CA ALA A 23 -12.50 14.99 8.66
C ALA A 23 -12.00 15.60 7.34
N VAL A 24 -12.31 16.87 7.06
CA VAL A 24 -11.83 17.58 5.88
C VAL A 24 -10.32 17.76 5.94
N VAL A 25 -9.76 18.19 7.06
CA VAL A 25 -8.30 18.32 7.23
C VAL A 25 -7.62 16.97 7.05
N LEU A 26 -8.13 15.92 7.70
CA LEU A 26 -7.61 14.56 7.55
C LEU A 26 -7.66 14.12 6.08
N PHE A 27 -8.74 14.36 5.39
CA PHE A 27 -8.89 14.03 3.98
C PHE A 27 -7.80 14.71 3.12
N PHE A 28 -7.55 15.99 3.32
CA PHE A 28 -6.55 16.74 2.55
C PHE A 28 -5.12 16.35 2.91
N THR A 29 -4.84 15.92 4.13
CA THR A 29 -3.50 15.45 4.54
C THR A 29 -3.19 14.03 4.08
N VAL A 30 -4.21 13.19 3.90
CA VAL A 30 -4.08 11.81 3.41
C VAL A 30 -4.06 11.75 1.88
N THR A 31 -4.66 12.74 1.19
CA THR A 31 -4.77 12.77 -0.25
C THR A 31 -4.00 13.93 -0.88
N SER A 32 -3.57 13.80 -2.13
CA SER A 32 -2.90 14.86 -2.90
C SER A 32 -3.54 15.07 -4.26
N ALA A 33 -3.27 16.22 -4.88
CA ALA A 33 -3.67 16.49 -6.26
C ALA A 33 -2.91 15.58 -7.24
N ASP A 34 -1.64 15.31 -6.92
CA ASP A 34 -0.73 14.55 -7.78
C ASP A 34 -0.32 13.22 -7.14
N PRO A 35 -0.03 12.20 -7.97
CA PRO A 35 0.53 10.95 -7.51
C PRO A 35 2.00 11.13 -7.13
N TRP A 36 2.41 10.59 -5.98
CA TRP A 36 3.82 10.59 -5.56
C TRP A 36 4.65 9.56 -6.35
N THR A 37 4.00 8.50 -6.80
CA THR A 37 4.65 7.50 -7.64
C THR A 37 4.67 7.99 -9.09
N PRO A 38 5.83 8.09 -9.74
CA PRO A 38 5.93 8.49 -11.13
C PRO A 38 5.16 7.51 -12.02
N ALA A 39 4.78 7.97 -13.22
CA ALA A 39 4.19 7.07 -14.21
C ALA A 39 5.22 5.99 -14.56
N PRO A 40 4.88 4.71 -14.45
CA PRO A 40 5.81 3.66 -14.83
C PRO A 40 6.10 3.78 -16.33
N PRO A 41 7.37 3.66 -16.74
CA PRO A 41 7.71 3.54 -18.16
C PRO A 41 7.01 2.31 -18.76
N ALA A 42 6.84 2.29 -20.06
CA ALA A 42 6.37 1.08 -20.73
C ALA A 42 7.34 -0.08 -20.43
N PRO A 43 6.86 -1.23 -19.96
CA PRO A 43 7.74 -2.32 -19.62
C PRO A 43 8.45 -2.84 -20.88
N SER A 44 9.77 -2.93 -20.83
CA SER A 44 10.55 -3.58 -21.88
C SER A 44 10.24 -5.08 -21.96
N ALA A 45 10.52 -5.72 -23.09
CA ALA A 45 10.34 -7.15 -23.24
C ALA A 45 11.15 -7.94 -22.18
N GLU A 46 12.34 -7.46 -21.85
CA GLU A 46 13.21 -8.03 -20.82
C GLU A 46 12.59 -7.89 -19.41
N ALA A 47 12.07 -6.72 -19.08
CA ALA A 47 11.36 -6.49 -17.80
C ALA A 47 10.11 -7.39 -17.68
N VAL A 48 9.38 -7.58 -18.77
CA VAL A 48 8.23 -8.51 -18.80
C VAL A 48 8.68 -9.95 -18.59
N ALA A 49 9.76 -10.38 -19.22
CA ALA A 49 10.32 -11.73 -19.05
C ALA A 49 10.77 -11.94 -17.59
N ALA A 50 11.58 -11.02 -17.03
CA ALA A 50 12.03 -11.08 -15.65
C ALA A 50 10.85 -11.08 -14.66
N GLY A 51 9.82 -10.26 -14.89
CA GLY A 51 8.61 -10.23 -14.09
C GLY A 51 7.81 -11.54 -14.14
N ARG A 52 7.72 -12.18 -15.32
CA ARG A 52 7.09 -13.51 -15.46
C ARG A 52 7.83 -14.59 -14.71
N ASP A 53 9.15 -14.58 -14.78
CA ASP A 53 9.97 -15.57 -14.08
C ASP A 53 9.85 -15.43 -12.58
N ALA A 54 9.89 -14.19 -12.06
CA ALA A 54 9.64 -13.91 -10.67
C ALA A 54 8.23 -14.37 -10.22
N TYR A 55 7.21 -14.09 -11.02
CA TYR A 55 5.84 -14.54 -10.74
C TYR A 55 5.72 -16.07 -10.70
N ARG A 56 6.38 -16.78 -11.64
CA ARG A 56 6.43 -18.25 -11.64
C ARG A 56 7.06 -18.78 -10.36
N GLN A 57 8.23 -18.24 -9.96
CA GLN A 57 8.92 -18.63 -8.73
C GLN A 57 8.03 -18.44 -7.50
N LEU A 58 7.35 -17.27 -7.38
CA LEU A 58 6.43 -17.01 -6.28
C LEU A 58 5.23 -17.94 -6.28
N ARG A 59 4.67 -18.25 -7.46
CA ARG A 59 3.55 -19.19 -7.61
C ARG A 59 3.93 -20.60 -7.21
N ASP A 60 5.10 -21.05 -7.67
CA ASP A 60 5.59 -22.39 -7.39
C ASP A 60 5.95 -22.55 -5.89
N ALA A 61 6.51 -21.50 -5.28
CA ALA A 61 6.72 -21.44 -3.84
C ALA A 61 5.42 -21.51 -3.03
N LYS A 62 4.34 -20.87 -3.53
CA LYS A 62 3.00 -20.95 -2.92
C LYS A 62 2.44 -22.37 -2.92
N GLY A 63 2.69 -23.14 -4.01
CA GLY A 63 2.26 -24.54 -4.12
C GLY A 63 3.00 -25.49 -3.17
N ASN A 64 4.16 -25.05 -2.66
CA ASN A 64 5.01 -25.89 -1.83
C ASN A 64 4.75 -25.63 -0.34
N LYS A 65 3.97 -26.50 0.31
CA LYS A 65 3.60 -26.41 1.73
C LYS A 65 4.78 -26.32 2.71
N ARG A 66 6.02 -26.57 2.27
CA ARG A 66 7.24 -26.57 3.09
C ARG A 66 7.96 -25.22 3.17
N GLY A 67 7.42 -24.17 2.55
CA GLY A 67 8.02 -22.82 2.63
C GLY A 67 9.43 -22.79 2.03
N VAL A 68 9.54 -22.99 0.73
CA VAL A 68 10.82 -22.86 0.02
C VAL A 68 11.19 -21.37 -0.06
N PRO A 69 12.40 -20.95 0.39
CA PRO A 69 12.85 -19.59 0.25
C PRO A 69 12.95 -19.22 -1.24
N VAL A 70 12.36 -18.08 -1.61
CA VAL A 70 12.46 -17.54 -2.97
C VAL A 70 13.37 -16.32 -2.93
N THR A 71 14.48 -16.38 -3.66
CA THR A 71 15.36 -15.24 -3.81
C THR A 71 15.07 -14.55 -5.12
N LEU A 72 14.59 -13.30 -5.05
CA LEU A 72 14.33 -12.49 -6.23
C LEU A 72 15.48 -11.50 -6.44
N GLY A 73 16.03 -11.50 -7.66
CA GLY A 73 17.01 -10.50 -8.07
C GLY A 73 16.39 -9.13 -8.32
N LEU A 74 17.23 -8.07 -8.33
CA LEU A 74 16.79 -6.70 -8.60
C LEU A 74 16.03 -6.56 -9.93
N ALA A 75 16.50 -7.22 -10.99
CA ALA A 75 15.83 -7.23 -12.30
C ALA A 75 14.44 -7.85 -12.24
N GLN A 76 14.27 -8.92 -11.47
CA GLN A 76 12.99 -9.59 -11.27
C GLN A 76 12.01 -8.73 -10.48
N LEU A 77 12.46 -8.05 -9.43
CA LEU A 77 11.63 -7.11 -8.66
C LEU A 77 11.25 -5.88 -9.49
N ALA A 78 12.17 -5.34 -10.27
CA ALA A 78 11.89 -4.26 -11.20
C ALA A 78 10.88 -4.70 -12.28
N GLY A 79 11.03 -5.90 -12.81
CA GLY A 79 10.10 -6.50 -13.78
C GLY A 79 8.71 -6.70 -13.20
N LEU A 80 8.60 -7.27 -11.98
CA LEU A 80 7.33 -7.40 -11.26
C LEU A 80 6.66 -6.05 -11.03
N SER A 81 7.44 -5.04 -10.58
CA SER A 81 6.95 -3.69 -10.36
C SER A 81 6.41 -3.06 -11.65
N ALA A 82 7.14 -3.18 -12.75
CA ALA A 82 6.73 -2.64 -14.05
C ALA A 82 5.44 -3.30 -14.57
N VAL A 83 5.37 -4.63 -14.52
CA VAL A 83 4.18 -5.39 -14.95
C VAL A 83 2.98 -5.08 -14.06
N ALA A 84 3.18 -5.09 -12.73
CA ALA A 84 2.11 -4.77 -11.77
C ALA A 84 1.58 -3.35 -11.95
N SER A 85 2.48 -2.37 -12.11
CA SER A 85 2.09 -0.98 -12.33
C SER A 85 1.33 -0.80 -13.65
N HIS A 86 1.71 -1.54 -14.70
CA HIS A 86 1.00 -1.49 -15.98
C HIS A 86 -0.38 -2.12 -15.89
N GLY A 87 -0.51 -3.24 -15.19
CA GLY A 87 -1.79 -3.93 -14.99
C GLY A 87 -2.74 -3.23 -14.04
N LEU A 88 -2.23 -2.40 -13.12
CA LEU A 88 -3.02 -1.70 -12.11
C LEU A 88 -3.52 -0.32 -12.56
N ARG A 89 -3.30 0.08 -13.82
CA ARG A 89 -3.74 1.40 -14.31
C ARG A 89 -5.20 1.69 -13.97
N PRO A 90 -5.52 2.90 -13.55
CA PRO A 90 -4.71 4.14 -13.47
C PRO A 90 -3.79 4.21 -12.24
N ASP A 91 -3.83 3.25 -11.33
CA ASP A 91 -3.00 3.23 -10.13
C ASP A 91 -1.52 3.05 -10.50
N ARG A 92 -0.63 3.48 -9.62
CA ARG A 92 0.81 3.43 -9.84
C ARG A 92 1.47 2.68 -8.70
N LEU A 93 2.45 1.85 -9.03
CA LEU A 93 3.24 1.09 -8.07
C LEU A 93 4.71 1.19 -8.45
N ALA A 94 5.56 1.46 -7.47
CA ALA A 94 7.01 1.38 -7.62
C ALA A 94 7.60 0.65 -6.43
N ILE A 95 8.54 -0.25 -6.69
CA ILE A 95 9.29 -0.99 -5.68
C ILE A 95 10.75 -0.61 -5.84
N ALA A 96 11.38 -0.17 -4.76
CA ALA A 96 12.79 0.18 -4.71
C ALA A 96 13.47 -0.56 -3.56
N ILE A 97 14.71 -0.97 -3.78
CA ILE A 97 15.58 -1.50 -2.72
C ILE A 97 16.60 -0.44 -2.36
N GLN A 98 16.65 -0.08 -1.09
CA GLN A 98 17.54 0.93 -0.54
C GLN A 98 18.36 0.31 0.61
N GLY A 99 19.48 -0.28 0.29
CA GLY A 99 20.27 -1.06 1.24
C GLY A 99 19.44 -2.24 1.79
N PRO A 100 19.31 -2.37 3.13
CA PRO A 100 18.53 -3.46 3.74
C PRO A 100 17.01 -3.22 3.74
N ARG A 101 16.52 -2.19 3.03
CA ARG A 101 15.14 -1.76 3.03
C ARG A 101 14.48 -2.02 1.69
N VAL A 102 13.27 -2.55 1.73
CA VAL A 102 12.38 -2.57 0.57
C VAL A 102 11.35 -1.46 0.74
N VAL A 103 11.32 -0.54 -0.21
CA VAL A 103 10.38 0.59 -0.22
C VAL A 103 9.37 0.37 -1.33
N VAL A 104 8.11 0.34 -0.97
CA VAL A 104 7.01 0.23 -1.93
C VAL A 104 6.22 1.52 -1.91
N HIS A 105 6.16 2.20 -3.03
CA HIS A 105 5.31 3.37 -3.26
C HIS A 105 4.10 2.97 -4.08
N ALA A 106 2.91 3.31 -3.61
CA ALA A 106 1.67 3.11 -4.34
C ALA A 106 0.87 4.41 -4.37
N SER A 107 0.31 4.74 -5.52
CA SER A 107 -0.60 5.87 -5.70
C SER A 107 -1.89 5.38 -6.33
N HIS A 108 -2.99 5.44 -5.58
CA HIS A 108 -4.32 5.03 -6.01
C HIS A 108 -5.16 6.24 -6.41
N ARG A 109 -5.71 6.24 -7.62
CA ARG A 109 -6.54 7.33 -8.13
C ARG A 109 -7.98 7.18 -7.65
N MET A 110 -8.41 8.10 -6.82
CA MET A 110 -9.80 8.24 -6.41
C MET A 110 -10.59 8.98 -7.49
N ARG A 111 -11.12 8.22 -8.47
CA ARG A 111 -11.74 8.78 -9.69
C ARG A 111 -12.82 9.82 -9.44
N ARG A 112 -13.68 9.59 -8.42
CA ARG A 112 -14.79 10.50 -8.09
C ARG A 112 -14.34 11.84 -7.50
N LEU A 113 -13.17 11.87 -6.88
CA LEU A 113 -12.64 13.03 -6.16
C LEU A 113 -11.54 13.74 -6.92
N GLY A 114 -11.07 13.17 -8.05
CA GLY A 114 -9.95 13.72 -8.83
C GLY A 114 -8.63 13.76 -8.05
N ARG A 115 -8.52 13.07 -6.92
CA ARG A 115 -7.35 13.09 -6.03
C ARG A 115 -6.67 11.72 -5.97
N TRP A 116 -5.48 11.70 -5.39
CA TRP A 116 -4.67 10.51 -5.22
C TRP A 116 -4.49 10.18 -3.75
N LEU A 117 -4.64 8.92 -3.41
CA LEU A 117 -4.22 8.34 -2.15
C LEU A 117 -2.81 7.79 -2.33
N ASN A 118 -1.83 8.38 -1.66
CA ASN A 118 -0.45 7.97 -1.73
C ASN A 118 -0.07 7.15 -0.49
N VAL A 119 0.50 5.99 -0.73
CA VAL A 119 0.91 5.05 0.31
C VAL A 119 2.38 4.70 0.10
N THR A 120 3.17 4.78 1.16
CA THR A 120 4.56 4.31 1.17
C THR A 120 4.70 3.26 2.26
N MET A 121 5.15 2.08 1.88
CA MET A 121 5.50 1.02 2.80
C MET A 121 7.02 0.84 2.79
N ILE A 122 7.62 0.84 3.97
CA ILE A 122 9.04 0.58 4.17
C ILE A 122 9.14 -0.70 4.99
N ALA A 123 9.73 -1.73 4.43
CA ALA A 123 10.03 -2.97 5.11
C ALA A 123 11.53 -3.02 5.40
N GLU A 124 11.89 -3.08 6.68
CA GLU A 124 13.26 -3.30 7.17
C GLU A 124 13.27 -4.63 7.89
N GLY A 125 14.16 -5.51 7.52
CA GLY A 125 14.15 -6.81 8.17
C GLY A 125 15.50 -7.30 8.63
N PRO A 126 15.55 -7.99 9.78
CA PRO A 126 16.59 -8.97 10.01
C PRO A 126 16.41 -10.10 8.98
N SER A 127 17.51 -10.75 8.63
CA SER A 127 17.54 -11.90 7.71
C SER A 127 16.66 -13.08 8.14
N GLN A 128 16.10 -13.05 9.34
CA GLN A 128 15.18 -14.04 9.88
C GLN A 128 14.06 -13.35 10.66
N GLY A 129 12.81 -13.65 10.33
CA GLY A 129 11.63 -13.17 11.01
C GLY A 129 10.78 -12.17 10.22
N PHE A 130 9.75 -11.64 10.86
CA PHE A 130 8.83 -10.70 10.22
C PHE A 130 9.51 -9.32 10.09
N PRO A 131 9.62 -8.72 8.89
CA PRO A 131 10.26 -7.43 8.72
C PRO A 131 9.50 -6.34 9.50
N ARG A 132 10.24 -5.41 10.07
CA ARG A 132 9.64 -4.20 10.65
C ARG A 132 9.06 -3.37 9.52
N THR A 133 7.75 -3.26 9.49
CA THR A 133 7.07 -2.49 8.47
C THR A 133 6.61 -1.15 9.02
N ARG A 134 6.97 -0.07 8.32
CA ARG A 134 6.41 1.26 8.52
C ARG A 134 5.51 1.56 7.34
N LEU A 135 4.32 2.09 7.63
CA LEU A 135 3.37 2.50 6.62
C LEU A 135 3.09 3.98 6.75
N LYS A 136 3.24 4.70 5.65
CA LYS A 136 2.91 6.11 5.54
C LYS A 136 1.77 6.28 4.56
N VAL A 137 0.72 6.99 4.96
CA VAL A 137 -0.44 7.29 4.11
C VAL A 137 -0.59 8.80 4.00
N GLY A 138 -0.37 9.33 2.81
CA GLY A 138 -0.21 10.77 2.63
C GLY A 138 0.91 11.30 3.51
N LEU A 139 0.63 12.31 4.31
CA LEU A 139 1.60 12.92 5.23
C LEU A 139 1.73 12.17 6.58
N TRP A 140 0.92 11.15 6.83
CA TRP A 140 0.83 10.50 8.13
C TRP A 140 1.63 9.20 8.20
N ASP A 141 2.52 9.12 9.20
CA ASP A 141 3.15 7.86 9.58
C ASP A 141 2.18 7.09 10.48
N LEU A 142 1.76 5.92 10.03
CA LEU A 142 0.83 5.10 10.79
C LEU A 142 1.56 4.32 11.89
N PRO A 143 1.00 4.28 13.12
CA PRO A 143 1.53 3.43 14.17
C PRO A 143 1.63 1.96 13.73
N PRO A 144 2.59 1.17 14.27
CA PRO A 144 2.83 -0.22 13.84
C PRO A 144 1.61 -1.14 13.89
N LEU A 145 0.69 -0.89 14.82
CA LEU A 145 -0.58 -1.62 14.93
C LEU A 145 -1.45 -1.45 13.68
N PHE A 146 -1.51 -0.24 13.12
CA PHE A 146 -2.26 0.06 11.91
C PHE A 146 -1.55 -0.44 10.65
N SER A 147 -0.23 -0.59 10.67
CA SER A 147 0.52 -1.12 9.53
C SER A 147 0.10 -2.55 9.19
N ARG A 148 -0.14 -3.39 10.19
CA ARG A 148 -0.65 -4.76 10.00
C ARG A 148 -2.06 -4.77 9.38
N TRP A 149 -2.93 -3.93 9.87
CA TRP A 149 -4.30 -3.80 9.34
C TRP A 149 -4.30 -3.30 7.90
N ALA A 150 -3.49 -2.30 7.60
CA ALA A 150 -3.39 -1.75 6.26
C ALA A 150 -2.78 -2.75 5.27
N LEU A 151 -1.79 -3.54 5.70
CA LEU A 151 -1.25 -4.64 4.88
C LEU A 151 -2.31 -5.72 4.60
N GLN A 152 -3.14 -6.07 5.58
CA GLN A 152 -4.25 -7.01 5.38
C GLN A 152 -5.30 -6.43 4.44
N ALA A 153 -5.66 -5.15 4.60
CA ALA A 153 -6.60 -4.47 3.71
C ALA A 153 -6.06 -4.34 2.29
N GLY A 154 -4.79 -3.98 2.14
CA GLY A 154 -4.09 -3.93 0.86
C GLY A 154 -4.05 -5.30 0.18
N ARG A 155 -3.74 -6.36 0.93
CA ARG A 155 -3.78 -7.73 0.44
C ARG A 155 -5.19 -8.14 -0.02
N TRP A 156 -6.22 -7.85 0.78
CA TRP A 156 -7.61 -8.13 0.43
C TRP A 156 -8.03 -7.39 -0.84
N TYR A 157 -7.63 -6.11 -0.97
CA TYR A 157 -7.89 -5.32 -2.18
C TYR A 157 -7.20 -5.90 -3.42
N LEU A 158 -5.93 -6.27 -3.28
CA LEU A 158 -5.14 -6.84 -4.37
C LEU A 158 -5.62 -8.26 -4.74
N SER A 159 -6.00 -9.09 -3.77
CA SER A 159 -6.49 -10.45 -4.01
C SER A 159 -7.79 -10.51 -4.82
N ARG A 160 -8.55 -9.42 -4.84
CA ARG A 160 -9.75 -9.29 -5.69
C ARG A 160 -9.43 -8.95 -7.14
N ARG A 161 -8.23 -8.44 -7.42
CA ARG A 161 -7.80 -8.01 -8.76
C ARG A 161 -6.71 -8.88 -9.36
N VAL A 162 -5.92 -9.50 -8.50
CA VAL A 162 -4.79 -10.36 -8.90
C VAL A 162 -4.72 -11.50 -7.89
N GLU A 163 -4.38 -12.71 -8.33
CA GLU A 163 -4.07 -13.82 -7.42
C GLU A 163 -2.77 -13.49 -6.66
N VAL A 164 -2.90 -12.89 -5.49
CA VAL A 164 -1.76 -12.49 -4.65
C VAL A 164 -1.40 -13.66 -3.72
N PRO A 165 -0.12 -14.06 -3.66
CA PRO A 165 0.32 -15.06 -2.69
C PRO A 165 0.05 -14.62 -1.24
N PRO A 166 -0.17 -15.55 -0.30
CA PRO A 166 -0.36 -15.21 1.10
C PRO A 166 0.87 -14.50 1.69
N LEU A 167 0.62 -13.54 2.61
CA LEU A 167 1.67 -12.70 3.22
C LEU A 167 2.77 -13.48 3.93
N ASP A 168 2.43 -14.62 4.52
CA ASP A 168 3.37 -15.53 5.17
C ASP A 168 4.40 -16.13 4.19
N VAL A 169 4.02 -16.31 2.93
CA VAL A 169 4.95 -16.72 1.87
C VAL A 169 5.84 -15.55 1.45
N MET A 170 5.28 -14.32 1.39
CA MET A 170 6.05 -13.12 1.06
C MET A 170 7.08 -12.77 2.15
N VAL A 171 6.78 -13.05 3.42
CA VAL A 171 7.58 -12.61 4.58
C VAL A 171 8.66 -13.61 4.96
N ARG A 172 8.50 -14.89 4.68
CA ARG A 172 9.55 -15.90 4.96
C ARG A 172 10.77 -15.79 4.04
N ASN A 173 10.72 -14.91 3.07
CA ASN A 173 11.70 -14.80 1.99
C ASN A 173 12.47 -13.46 1.97
N PHE A 174 12.38 -12.69 3.07
CA PHE A 174 13.21 -11.49 3.29
C PHE A 174 14.31 -11.75 4.29
#